data_36599063d18a131b381b35a037dcf60a
#
_entry.id   36599063d18a131b381b35a037dcf60a
#
_cell.length_a   1.000
_cell.length_b   1.000
_cell.length_c   1.000
_cell.angle_alpha   90.00
_cell.angle_beta   90.00
_cell.angle_gamma   90.00
#
_symmetry.space_group_name_H-M   'P 1'
#
loop_
_entity.id
_entity.type
_entity.pdbx_description
1 polymer ?
#
loop_
_entity_poly.entity_id
_entity_poly.type
_entity_poly.pdbx_seq_one_letter_code
_entity_poly.pdbx_strand_id
1 'polypeptide(L)'
;MLFACAYSLHGQTTYTDGVFILNEDWYGHNNSTLNFIRPDHPTDPFEYYIIQNNESNAGQSLGATAQFGAVYGDYLFIISKQDQDAGDGLSPGESAETRQGGRIVVTDAQTMEIKSRIPIIRANEKGVSIADGRSFVGVDETKGYVGTSNGIYILSFSPFEITGRIEGTENPLITGDEDNADGVGPLYQNQIGMMLRTADYVFAIQQDKGVLVIDPQTDKIIHTVEGCFSTMTQSKDGNIWVGRNTNMDYQHYPYGNMGSSGECWEGKELLRIDPETFETEAVPMTEGGINQTWYAWTAGSLCASTQENALYFTYNENRWSWFTTSKLYKFDIDTRTFTQIYDSATDKRYFYGAGIRIHPLDDQIYGALYLDNVVQSYWIYQMDNQGQVLKELEPIDRYWFPALFIFPDNYAPEVEELPDVTLEDGAVEIDLGSKATDKDNLDAAIVKTVKSNSNEDVVEARIRNHRLTLQPKAVGEADLVIRFNSNGKYVDRTLHVKSLTTGIRHTEESPVRVWGKDGRIHIKGLQRPTHVLVYDTDGRQIRNTVLSPGDCIEGLPGGKCYILKFNRKQYKLIY
;
A
#
# COMPACT_ATOMS: atom_id res chain seq x y z
N MET A 1 -59.13 25.69 9.19
CA MET A 1 -57.80 25.98 8.63
C MET A 1 -56.86 24.94 9.15
N LEU A 2 -56.57 23.90 8.34
CA LEU A 2 -55.56 22.90 8.64
C LEU A 2 -54.20 23.44 8.15
N PHE A 3 -53.28 23.70 9.05
CA PHE A 3 -51.89 23.92 8.69
C PHE A 3 -51.26 22.56 8.39
N ALA A 4 -50.96 22.28 7.12
CA ALA A 4 -50.10 21.20 6.72
C ALA A 4 -48.66 21.64 6.97
N CYS A 5 -47.98 21.08 8.01
CA CYS A 5 -46.53 21.13 8.11
C CYS A 5 -45.97 20.29 6.97
N ALA A 6 -45.43 20.96 5.95
CA ALA A 6 -44.54 20.33 5.00
C ALA A 6 -43.21 20.01 5.73
N TYR A 7 -43.03 18.77 6.12
CA TYR A 7 -41.70 18.26 6.44
C TYR A 7 -40.94 18.20 5.12
N SER A 8 -40.03 19.13 4.88
CA SER A 8 -38.98 18.94 3.88
C SER A 8 -38.11 17.76 4.35
N LEU A 9 -38.29 16.64 3.70
CA LEU A 9 -37.27 15.59 3.70
C LEU A 9 -36.03 16.22 3.05
N HIS A 10 -35.11 16.73 3.85
CA HIS A 10 -33.75 16.94 3.41
C HIS A 10 -33.22 15.54 3.18
N GLY A 11 -33.08 15.14 1.91
CA GLY A 11 -32.33 13.96 1.55
C GLY A 11 -30.93 14.13 2.14
N GLN A 12 -30.48 13.12 2.87
CA GLN A 12 -29.14 13.12 3.44
C GLN A 12 -28.15 13.31 2.27
N THR A 13 -27.33 14.35 2.31
CA THR A 13 -26.32 14.62 1.29
C THR A 13 -25.36 13.44 1.28
N THR A 14 -25.14 12.84 0.13
CA THR A 14 -24.14 11.77 -0.03
C THR A 14 -22.91 12.33 -0.71
N TYR A 15 -21.73 11.92 -0.21
CA TYR A 15 -20.44 12.39 -0.69
C TYR A 15 -19.82 11.40 -1.69
N THR A 16 -20.55 11.13 -2.77
CA THR A 16 -20.17 10.15 -3.82
C THR A 16 -19.75 10.80 -5.14
N ASP A 17 -20.15 12.05 -5.38
CA ASP A 17 -19.91 12.76 -6.63
C ASP A 17 -19.18 14.08 -6.36
N GLY A 18 -17.85 14.03 -6.37
CA GLY A 18 -16.98 15.15 -6.07
C GLY A 18 -15.63 14.72 -5.51
N VAL A 19 -14.97 15.63 -4.82
CA VAL A 19 -13.62 15.41 -4.30
C VAL A 19 -13.50 15.94 -2.87
N PHE A 20 -12.99 15.15 -1.96
CA PHE A 20 -12.64 15.60 -0.62
C PHE A 20 -11.34 16.40 -0.64
N ILE A 21 -11.29 17.47 0.11
CA ILE A 21 -10.09 18.24 0.40
C ILE A 21 -9.82 18.16 1.90
N LEU A 22 -8.76 17.43 2.26
CA LEU A 22 -8.28 17.38 3.62
C LEU A 22 -7.37 18.58 3.86
N ASN A 23 -7.72 19.41 4.84
CA ASN A 23 -6.96 20.57 5.23
C ASN A 23 -6.20 20.27 6.51
N GLU A 24 -4.89 20.52 6.48
CA GLU A 24 -4.02 20.37 7.64
C GLU A 24 -4.39 21.38 8.74
N ASP A 25 -4.85 22.55 8.31
CA ASP A 25 -5.01 23.74 9.12
C ASP A 25 -3.67 24.25 9.70
N TRP A 26 -3.71 25.23 10.57
CA TRP A 26 -2.49 25.79 11.12
C TRP A 26 -1.92 24.87 12.20
N TYR A 27 -0.70 24.38 11.99
CA TYR A 27 0.00 23.48 12.91
C TYR A 27 -0.05 23.99 14.36
N GLY A 28 -0.61 23.18 15.26
CA GLY A 28 -0.70 23.48 16.68
C GLY A 28 -1.66 24.62 17.06
N HIS A 29 -2.52 25.08 16.14
CA HIS A 29 -3.46 26.16 16.38
C HIS A 29 -4.92 25.76 16.18
N ASN A 30 -5.21 24.89 15.21
CA ASN A 30 -6.57 24.49 14.88
C ASN A 30 -6.62 22.98 14.61
N ASN A 31 -7.76 22.36 14.90
CA ASN A 31 -8.04 21.02 14.40
C ASN A 31 -8.21 21.07 12.86
N SER A 32 -7.78 20.02 12.22
CA SER A 32 -7.90 19.84 10.78
C SER A 32 -9.37 19.79 10.34
N THR A 33 -9.60 20.10 9.08
CA THR A 33 -10.93 20.16 8.49
C THR A 33 -11.02 19.34 7.21
N LEU A 34 -12.21 18.94 6.87
CA LEU A 34 -12.52 18.27 5.61
C LEU A 34 -13.59 19.07 4.86
N ASN A 35 -13.28 19.41 3.61
CA ASN A 35 -14.23 20.02 2.69
C ASN A 35 -14.55 19.04 1.58
N PHE A 36 -15.67 19.27 0.88
CA PHE A 36 -16.04 18.53 -0.32
C PHE A 36 -16.29 19.50 -1.47
N ILE A 37 -15.75 19.24 -2.63
CA ILE A 37 -15.98 20.04 -3.82
C ILE A 37 -16.73 19.25 -4.88
N ARG A 38 -17.69 19.94 -5.51
CA ARG A 38 -18.38 19.50 -6.71
C ARG A 38 -18.09 20.49 -7.83
N PRO A 39 -17.00 20.29 -8.60
CA PRO A 39 -16.52 21.29 -9.54
C PRO A 39 -17.55 21.70 -10.60
N ASP A 40 -18.50 20.84 -10.89
CA ASP A 40 -19.57 21.09 -11.88
C ASP A 40 -20.83 21.74 -11.30
N HIS A 41 -20.86 21.98 -9.97
CA HIS A 41 -21.97 22.67 -9.35
C HIS A 41 -22.03 24.15 -9.84
N PRO A 42 -23.19 24.62 -10.33
CA PRO A 42 -23.24 25.88 -11.09
C PRO A 42 -23.00 27.15 -10.27
N THR A 43 -23.22 27.13 -8.97
CA THR A 43 -23.19 28.35 -8.13
C THR A 43 -22.26 28.26 -6.93
N ASP A 44 -22.13 27.11 -6.31
CA ASP A 44 -21.31 26.91 -5.11
C ASP A 44 -20.68 25.52 -5.15
N PRO A 45 -19.43 25.40 -5.63
CA PRO A 45 -18.76 24.13 -5.73
C PRO A 45 -18.25 23.59 -4.37
N PHE A 46 -18.23 24.43 -3.32
CA PHE A 46 -17.64 24.04 -2.04
C PHE A 46 -18.69 23.74 -0.97
N GLU A 47 -18.51 22.61 -0.28
CA GLU A 47 -19.15 22.30 0.97
C GLU A 47 -18.06 22.24 2.07
N TYR A 48 -18.14 23.18 3.02
CA TYR A 48 -17.09 23.39 4.03
C TYR A 48 -17.36 22.65 5.31
N TYR A 49 -16.27 22.15 5.94
CA TYR A 49 -16.30 21.59 7.30
C TYR A 49 -17.31 20.45 7.47
N ILE A 50 -17.34 19.53 6.51
CA ILE A 50 -18.36 18.47 6.42
C ILE A 50 -18.38 17.52 7.61
N ILE A 51 -17.28 17.42 8.38
CA ILE A 51 -17.22 16.66 9.64
C ILE A 51 -17.82 17.47 10.80
N GLN A 52 -17.35 18.72 10.96
CA GLN A 52 -17.77 19.58 12.07
C GLN A 52 -19.22 20.04 11.94
N ASN A 53 -19.70 20.24 10.71
CA ASN A 53 -21.08 20.66 10.43
C ASN A 53 -22.08 19.50 10.38
N ASN A 54 -21.61 18.26 10.48
CA ASN A 54 -22.49 17.09 10.52
C ASN A 54 -23.15 16.98 11.90
N GLU A 55 -24.47 17.12 11.95
CA GLU A 55 -25.24 17.07 13.20
C GLU A 55 -25.06 15.75 13.96
N SER A 56 -24.82 14.62 13.26
CA SER A 56 -24.60 13.31 13.86
C SER A 56 -23.29 13.23 14.64
N ASN A 57 -22.35 14.12 14.39
CA ASN A 57 -21.02 14.10 15.04
C ASN A 57 -21.00 14.82 16.39
N ALA A 58 -22.10 15.50 16.77
CA ALA A 58 -22.27 16.11 18.10
C ALA A 58 -21.08 17.00 18.57
N GLY A 59 -20.47 17.75 17.63
CA GLY A 59 -19.33 18.62 17.90
C GLY A 59 -17.97 17.92 17.92
N GLN A 60 -17.91 16.64 17.58
CA GLN A 60 -16.65 15.94 17.36
C GLN A 60 -15.96 16.47 16.08
N SER A 61 -14.63 16.36 16.05
CA SER A 61 -13.78 16.94 15.02
C SER A 61 -12.67 15.96 14.60
N LEU A 62 -11.89 16.37 13.62
CA LEU A 62 -10.63 15.73 13.27
C LEU A 62 -9.54 16.07 14.30
N GLY A 63 -8.43 15.35 14.27
CA GLY A 63 -7.23 15.77 14.99
C GLY A 63 -6.56 16.99 14.36
N ALA A 64 -5.43 17.40 14.90
CA ALA A 64 -4.64 18.50 14.36
C ALA A 64 -3.56 17.96 13.41
N THR A 65 -3.23 18.75 12.40
CA THR A 65 -2.21 18.43 11.38
C THR A 65 -2.51 17.09 10.67
N ALA A 66 -3.74 16.95 10.16
CA ALA A 66 -4.10 15.81 9.33
C ALA A 66 -3.50 15.98 7.93
N GLN A 67 -2.64 15.04 7.54
CA GLN A 67 -1.94 15.08 6.26
C GLN A 67 -2.18 13.83 5.42
N PHE A 68 -2.98 12.90 5.91
CA PHE A 68 -3.33 11.69 5.20
C PHE A 68 -4.78 11.29 5.42
N GLY A 69 -5.42 10.85 4.35
CA GLY A 69 -6.73 10.25 4.38
C GLY A 69 -6.91 9.31 3.20
N ALA A 70 -7.69 8.26 3.39
CA ALA A 70 -7.99 7.28 2.36
C ALA A 70 -9.37 6.65 2.59
N VAL A 71 -10.11 6.43 1.51
CA VAL A 71 -11.31 5.59 1.54
C VAL A 71 -10.85 4.13 1.48
N TYR A 72 -11.49 3.28 2.28
CA TYR A 72 -11.37 1.83 2.21
C TYR A 72 -12.69 1.18 2.59
N GLY A 73 -13.28 0.47 1.66
CA GLY A 73 -14.65 -0.06 1.81
C GLY A 73 -15.68 1.05 1.98
N ASP A 74 -16.43 0.98 3.07
CA ASP A 74 -17.47 1.96 3.38
C ASP A 74 -16.97 3.10 4.28
N TYR A 75 -15.67 3.18 4.55
CA TYR A 75 -15.10 4.11 5.52
C TYR A 75 -14.07 5.04 4.91
N LEU A 76 -14.04 6.28 5.40
CA LEU A 76 -12.95 7.22 5.19
C LEU A 76 -12.11 7.27 6.47
N PHE A 77 -10.84 6.94 6.34
CA PHE A 77 -9.84 7.00 7.41
C PHE A 77 -9.04 8.29 7.29
N ILE A 78 -9.01 9.09 8.34
CA ILE A 78 -8.25 10.34 8.39
C ILE A 78 -7.20 10.21 9.49
N ILE A 79 -5.94 10.48 9.13
CA ILE A 79 -4.78 10.30 10.00
C ILE A 79 -4.16 11.66 10.30
N SER A 80 -4.07 11.97 11.59
CA SER A 80 -3.52 13.22 12.11
C SER A 80 -2.27 12.98 12.94
N LYS A 81 -1.37 13.96 13.01
CA LYS A 81 -0.19 13.88 13.87
C LYS A 81 -0.58 14.03 15.35
N GLN A 82 -1.52 14.89 15.65
CA GLN A 82 -1.98 15.18 17.00
C GLN A 82 -3.48 14.91 17.13
N ASP A 83 -3.96 14.71 18.34
CA ASP A 83 -5.37 14.43 18.58
C ASP A 83 -6.23 15.71 18.67
N GLN A 84 -5.64 16.84 19.00
CA GLN A 84 -6.32 18.15 19.06
C GLN A 84 -5.35 19.30 18.78
N ASP A 85 -5.88 20.51 18.62
CA ASP A 85 -5.10 21.73 18.57
C ASP A 85 -4.33 21.95 19.89
N ALA A 86 -3.28 22.75 19.83
CA ALA A 86 -2.35 22.98 20.94
C ALA A 86 -1.63 21.72 21.45
N GLY A 87 -1.49 20.68 20.61
CA GLY A 87 -0.73 19.47 20.94
C GLY A 87 -1.52 18.42 21.73
N ASP A 88 -0.78 17.55 22.42
CA ASP A 88 -1.36 16.43 23.17
C ASP A 88 -1.62 16.74 24.64
N GLY A 89 -1.29 17.97 25.07
CA GLY A 89 -1.51 18.40 26.44
C GLY A 89 -3.00 18.43 26.78
N LEU A 90 -3.39 17.82 27.90
CA LEU A 90 -4.70 18.07 28.48
C LEU A 90 -4.67 19.43 29.16
N SER A 91 -5.62 20.29 28.82
CA SER A 91 -5.89 21.49 29.65
C SER A 91 -6.35 21.07 31.04
N PRO A 92 -6.09 21.89 32.10
CA PRO A 92 -6.58 21.58 33.44
C PRO A 92 -8.10 21.35 33.44
N GLY A 93 -8.54 20.16 33.83
CA GLY A 93 -9.95 19.76 33.87
C GLY A 93 -10.46 19.04 32.61
N GLU A 94 -9.67 18.90 31.57
CA GLU A 94 -10.00 18.04 30.43
C GLU A 94 -9.69 16.56 30.74
N SER A 95 -10.52 15.69 30.17
CA SER A 95 -10.28 14.23 30.14
C SER A 95 -10.18 13.76 28.70
N ALA A 96 -9.65 12.57 28.48
CA ALA A 96 -9.64 11.97 27.14
C ALA A 96 -11.06 11.87 26.52
N GLU A 97 -12.10 11.80 27.36
CA GLU A 97 -13.50 11.73 26.94
C GLU A 97 -14.04 13.06 26.41
N THR A 98 -13.46 14.19 26.85
CA THR A 98 -13.88 15.54 26.42
C THR A 98 -13.12 16.04 25.19
N ARG A 99 -12.10 15.34 24.74
CA ARG A 99 -11.36 15.66 23.51
C ARG A 99 -12.26 15.51 22.29
N GLN A 100 -12.20 16.47 21.39
CA GLN A 100 -13.04 16.50 20.20
C GLN A 100 -12.39 15.83 18.97
N GLY A 101 -11.06 15.78 18.91
CA GLY A 101 -10.31 15.24 17.80
C GLY A 101 -9.88 13.78 17.98
N GLY A 102 -8.94 13.34 17.15
CA GLY A 102 -8.32 12.02 17.23
C GLY A 102 -7.20 11.87 16.21
N ARG A 103 -6.15 11.13 16.57
CA ARG A 103 -5.07 10.79 15.59
C ARG A 103 -5.59 9.92 14.47
N ILE A 104 -6.57 9.07 14.74
CA ILE A 104 -7.31 8.32 13.74
C ILE A 104 -8.78 8.68 13.92
N VAL A 105 -9.38 9.18 12.85
CA VAL A 105 -10.83 9.40 12.78
C VAL A 105 -11.36 8.57 11.63
N VAL A 106 -12.32 7.71 11.93
CA VAL A 106 -12.99 6.86 10.95
C VAL A 106 -14.41 7.37 10.76
N THR A 107 -14.77 7.73 9.54
CA THR A 107 -16.13 8.13 9.19
C THR A 107 -16.73 7.17 8.20
N ASP A 108 -18.04 7.13 8.14
CA ASP A 108 -18.75 6.59 6.99
C ASP A 108 -18.40 7.44 5.76
N ALA A 109 -17.97 6.81 4.68
CA ALA A 109 -17.43 7.51 3.50
C ALA A 109 -18.50 8.26 2.68
N GLN A 110 -19.78 7.96 2.89
CA GLN A 110 -20.89 8.60 2.16
C GLN A 110 -21.60 9.67 2.99
N THR A 111 -21.69 9.48 4.31
CA THR A 111 -22.45 10.36 5.19
C THR A 111 -21.58 11.25 6.07
N MET A 112 -20.29 10.99 6.15
CA MET A 112 -19.32 11.67 7.03
C MET A 112 -19.67 11.57 8.53
N GLU A 113 -20.52 10.62 8.90
CA GLU A 113 -20.77 10.30 10.30
C GLU A 113 -19.53 9.63 10.92
N ILE A 114 -19.03 10.13 12.03
CA ILE A 114 -17.89 9.54 12.74
C ILE A 114 -18.30 8.19 13.34
N LYS A 115 -17.63 7.15 12.96
CA LYS A 115 -17.82 5.78 13.47
C LYS A 115 -16.84 5.45 14.60
N SER A 116 -15.64 6.04 14.57
CA SER A 116 -14.63 5.87 15.63
C SER A 116 -13.64 7.01 15.67
N ARG A 117 -13.12 7.25 16.87
CA ARG A 117 -11.99 8.15 17.12
C ARG A 117 -10.99 7.45 18.02
N ILE A 118 -9.73 7.50 17.62
CA ILE A 118 -8.62 6.98 18.42
C ILE A 118 -7.67 8.15 18.70
N PRO A 119 -7.76 8.77 19.88
CA PRO A 119 -6.94 9.94 20.22
C PRO A 119 -5.46 9.61 20.33
N ILE A 120 -5.13 8.44 20.85
CA ILE A 120 -3.75 7.99 21.11
C ILE A 120 -3.55 6.63 20.50
N ILE A 121 -2.62 6.52 19.51
CA ILE A 121 -2.28 5.25 18.88
C ILE A 121 -1.46 4.39 19.85
N ARG A 122 -0.46 5.01 20.50
CA ARG A 122 0.35 4.37 21.53
C ARG A 122 0.78 5.41 22.57
N ALA A 123 0.58 5.11 23.84
CA ALA A 123 1.13 5.87 24.95
C ALA A 123 2.25 5.08 25.64
N ASN A 124 3.16 5.82 26.29
CA ASN A 124 4.10 5.26 27.25
C ASN A 124 3.44 5.09 28.63
N GLU A 125 4.21 4.63 29.63
CA GLU A 125 3.71 4.40 30.99
C GLU A 125 3.26 5.70 31.70
N LYS A 126 3.72 6.85 31.24
CA LYS A 126 3.32 8.17 31.75
C LYS A 126 2.05 8.70 31.08
N GLY A 127 1.46 7.98 30.12
CA GLY A 127 0.31 8.41 29.33
C GLY A 127 0.65 9.38 28.20
N VAL A 128 1.92 9.61 27.92
CA VAL A 128 2.38 10.46 26.82
C VAL A 128 2.28 9.70 25.50
N SER A 129 1.70 10.31 24.47
CA SER A 129 1.67 9.73 23.13
C SER A 129 3.07 9.63 22.56
N ILE A 130 3.44 8.45 22.08
CA ILE A 130 4.74 8.15 21.46
C ILE A 130 4.62 7.65 20.02
N ALA A 131 3.49 7.91 19.38
CA ALA A 131 3.25 7.56 17.98
C ALA A 131 2.30 8.57 17.35
N ASP A 132 2.84 9.44 16.49
CA ASP A 132 2.07 10.36 15.66
C ASP A 132 1.66 9.66 14.36
N GLY A 133 0.43 9.90 13.92
CA GLY A 133 -0.05 9.34 12.67
C GLY A 133 0.68 9.90 11.43
N ARG A 134 0.86 9.04 10.42
CA ARG A 134 1.46 9.42 9.13
C ARG A 134 0.58 8.97 7.97
N SER A 135 0.31 7.67 7.83
CA SER A 135 -0.40 7.10 6.70
C SER A 135 -1.30 5.95 7.13
N PHE A 136 -2.13 5.51 6.21
CA PHE A 136 -3.01 4.36 6.39
C PHE A 136 -3.06 3.56 5.08
N VAL A 137 -3.23 2.25 5.22
CA VAL A 137 -3.57 1.36 4.12
C VAL A 137 -4.53 0.27 4.60
N GLY A 138 -5.63 0.06 3.88
CA GLY A 138 -6.50 -1.09 4.10
C GLY A 138 -5.79 -2.39 3.69
N VAL A 139 -5.94 -3.44 4.47
CA VAL A 139 -5.28 -4.73 4.23
C VAL A 139 -6.27 -5.76 3.73
N ASP A 140 -7.34 -5.96 4.48
CA ASP A 140 -8.44 -6.87 4.18
C ASP A 140 -9.74 -6.36 4.84
N GLU A 141 -10.80 -7.16 4.81
CA GLU A 141 -12.09 -6.80 5.40
C GLU A 141 -12.10 -6.64 6.93
N THR A 142 -11.02 -7.01 7.60
CA THR A 142 -10.96 -7.03 9.08
C THR A 142 -9.97 -6.04 9.65
N LYS A 143 -8.96 -5.63 8.87
CA LYS A 143 -7.86 -4.79 9.36
C LYS A 143 -7.26 -3.86 8.31
N GLY A 144 -6.61 -2.82 8.82
CA GLY A 144 -5.70 -1.96 8.10
C GLY A 144 -4.42 -1.73 8.88
N TYR A 145 -3.43 -1.10 8.24
CA TYR A 145 -2.20 -0.67 8.88
C TYR A 145 -2.14 0.85 8.97
N VAL A 146 -1.66 1.33 10.10
CA VAL A 146 -1.43 2.76 10.37
C VAL A 146 0.07 2.98 10.50
N GLY A 147 0.64 3.71 9.56
CA GLY A 147 2.02 4.18 9.61
C GLY A 147 2.16 5.36 10.56
N THR A 148 3.19 5.34 11.38
CA THR A 148 3.40 6.35 12.42
C THR A 148 4.87 6.78 12.50
N SER A 149 5.15 7.76 13.36
CA SER A 149 6.50 8.11 13.79
C SER A 149 7.20 7.01 14.59
N ASN A 150 6.49 5.96 15.02
CA ASN A 150 7.00 4.85 15.85
C ASN A 150 6.52 3.48 15.35
N GLY A 151 6.66 3.23 14.06
CA GLY A 151 6.35 1.94 13.45
C GLY A 151 4.96 1.86 12.84
N ILE A 152 4.62 0.65 12.42
CA ILE A 152 3.36 0.32 11.76
C ILE A 152 2.45 -0.39 12.76
N TYR A 153 1.28 0.19 13.03
CA TYR A 153 0.29 -0.38 13.92
C TYR A 153 -0.84 -1.06 13.16
N ILE A 154 -1.37 -2.12 13.73
CA ILE A 154 -2.49 -2.89 13.18
C ILE A 154 -3.77 -2.32 13.77
N LEU A 155 -4.65 -1.83 12.89
CA LEU A 155 -5.97 -1.34 13.21
C LEU A 155 -7.02 -2.39 12.84
N SER A 156 -7.71 -2.94 13.83
CA SER A 156 -8.91 -3.77 13.63
C SER A 156 -10.09 -2.90 13.19
N PHE A 157 -10.99 -3.44 12.38
CA PHE A 157 -12.21 -2.74 11.94
C PHE A 157 -13.46 -3.13 12.73
N SER A 158 -13.39 -4.16 13.60
CA SER A 158 -14.54 -4.58 14.39
C SER A 158 -14.11 -5.17 15.76
N PRO A 159 -14.05 -4.35 16.80
CA PRO A 159 -14.18 -2.88 16.83
C PRO A 159 -12.99 -2.16 16.19
N PHE A 160 -13.14 -0.85 15.93
CA PHE A 160 -12.01 -0.02 15.51
C PHE A 160 -11.07 0.21 16.69
N GLU A 161 -9.97 -0.54 16.73
CA GLU A 161 -8.97 -0.46 17.79
C GLU A 161 -7.58 -0.88 17.31
N ILE A 162 -6.56 -0.35 17.97
CA ILE A 162 -5.17 -0.78 17.73
C ILE A 162 -4.93 -2.10 18.46
N THR A 163 -4.63 -3.15 17.70
CA THR A 163 -4.45 -4.52 18.23
C THR A 163 -2.98 -4.92 18.39
N GLY A 164 -2.07 -4.25 17.69
CA GLY A 164 -0.65 -4.57 17.74
C GLY A 164 0.22 -3.62 16.94
N ARG A 165 1.51 -3.93 16.90
CA ARG A 165 2.50 -3.27 16.05
C ARG A 165 3.29 -4.34 15.29
N ILE A 166 3.61 -4.09 14.04
CA ILE A 166 4.44 -4.98 13.22
C ILE A 166 5.87 -4.93 13.75
N GLU A 167 6.38 -6.10 14.14
CA GLU A 167 7.73 -6.27 14.67
C GLU A 167 8.80 -5.82 13.67
N GLY A 168 9.83 -5.11 14.16
CA GLY A 168 10.94 -4.60 13.34
C GLY A 168 10.66 -3.26 12.66
N THR A 169 9.48 -2.65 12.90
CA THR A 169 9.14 -1.31 12.39
C THR A 169 9.33 -0.20 13.41
N GLU A 170 9.71 -0.55 14.63
CA GLU A 170 9.90 0.38 15.74
C GLU A 170 10.88 1.50 15.41
N ASN A 171 10.62 2.67 15.96
CA ASN A 171 11.59 3.75 15.98
C ASN A 171 12.58 3.52 17.14
N PRO A 172 13.85 3.18 16.87
CA PRO A 172 14.81 2.85 17.91
C PRO A 172 15.22 4.05 18.79
N LEU A 173 14.86 5.25 18.38
CA LEU A 173 15.14 6.49 19.12
C LEU A 173 14.07 6.80 20.18
N ILE A 174 12.92 6.13 20.13
CA ILE A 174 11.85 6.28 21.11
C ILE A 174 12.07 5.25 22.22
N THR A 175 12.40 5.75 23.41
CA THR A 175 12.80 4.92 24.56
C THR A 175 11.62 4.47 25.43
N GLY A 176 10.49 5.19 25.35
CA GLY A 176 9.34 5.00 26.21
C GLY A 176 9.34 5.86 27.48
N ASP A 177 10.40 6.63 27.68
CA ASP A 177 10.56 7.50 28.85
C ASP A 177 10.26 8.98 28.55
N GLU A 178 9.76 9.28 27.34
CA GLU A 178 9.46 10.63 26.88
C GLU A 178 8.47 11.33 27.80
N ASP A 179 8.77 12.60 28.15
CA ASP A 179 7.89 13.46 28.93
C ASP A 179 6.98 14.32 28.04
N ASN A 180 7.35 14.49 26.77
CA ASN A 180 6.61 15.25 25.77
C ASN A 180 6.79 14.64 24.39
N ALA A 181 5.69 14.40 23.71
CA ALA A 181 5.66 13.85 22.34
C ALA A 181 5.72 14.92 21.26
N ASP A 182 5.74 16.21 21.65
CA ASP A 182 5.63 17.30 20.70
C ASP A 182 6.87 17.42 19.80
N GLY A 183 6.72 16.89 18.70
CA GLY A 183 7.04 17.33 17.38
C GLY A 183 8.48 17.36 16.97
N VAL A 184 9.48 17.59 17.74
CA VAL A 184 10.87 17.69 17.28
C VAL A 184 11.73 16.65 17.96
N GLY A 185 12.57 15.99 17.19
CA GLY A 185 13.45 14.97 17.74
C GLY A 185 13.10 13.56 17.26
N PRO A 186 13.01 12.56 18.13
CA PRO A 186 12.82 11.16 17.72
C PRO A 186 11.59 10.91 16.84
N LEU A 187 10.53 11.70 16.97
CA LEU A 187 9.32 11.56 16.17
C LEU A 187 9.47 11.93 14.68
N TYR A 188 10.55 12.62 14.31
CA TYR A 188 10.85 13.00 12.93
C TYR A 188 11.95 12.17 12.28
N GLN A 189 12.39 11.11 12.95
CA GLN A 189 13.39 10.16 12.45
C GLN A 189 12.81 8.76 12.47
N ASN A 190 13.28 7.88 11.58
CA ASN A 190 12.83 6.50 11.48
C ASN A 190 11.31 6.33 11.29
N GLN A 191 10.65 7.35 10.75
CA GLN A 191 9.21 7.37 10.55
C GLN A 191 8.78 6.37 9.47
N ILE A 192 7.53 5.94 9.57
CA ILE A 192 6.85 5.28 8.46
C ILE A 192 6.26 6.35 7.54
N GLY A 193 6.48 6.21 6.24
CA GLY A 193 5.94 7.08 5.21
C GLY A 193 4.71 6.50 4.53
N MET A 194 4.68 6.61 3.20
CA MET A 194 3.63 6.03 2.37
C MET A 194 3.59 4.51 2.51
N MET A 195 2.38 3.98 2.49
CA MET A 195 2.10 2.55 2.38
C MET A 195 1.13 2.30 1.23
N LEU A 196 1.24 1.15 0.59
CA LEU A 196 0.29 0.68 -0.41
C LEU A 196 0.09 -0.84 -0.33
N ARG A 197 -1.09 -1.29 -0.77
CA ARG A 197 -1.49 -2.70 -0.84
C ARG A 197 -1.46 -3.14 -2.29
N THR A 198 -0.64 -4.14 -2.61
CA THR A 198 -0.69 -4.86 -3.89
C THR A 198 -1.56 -6.11 -3.74
N ALA A 199 -1.66 -6.92 -4.78
CA ALA A 199 -2.44 -8.15 -4.71
C ALA A 199 -2.01 -9.09 -3.57
N ASP A 200 -0.71 -9.20 -3.30
CA ASP A 200 -0.17 -10.15 -2.33
C ASP A 200 0.40 -9.53 -1.07
N TYR A 201 0.98 -8.31 -1.15
CA TYR A 201 1.76 -7.72 -0.07
C TYR A 201 1.36 -6.29 0.26
N VAL A 202 1.80 -5.82 1.42
CA VAL A 202 1.84 -4.40 1.75
C VAL A 202 3.27 -3.91 1.64
N PHE A 203 3.46 -2.80 0.95
CA PHE A 203 4.72 -2.09 0.83
C PHE A 203 4.64 -0.84 1.69
N ALA A 204 5.69 -0.57 2.48
CA ALA A 204 5.75 0.56 3.38
C ALA A 204 7.13 1.21 3.35
N ILE A 205 7.20 2.52 3.14
CA ILE A 205 8.48 3.23 3.28
C ILE A 205 8.78 3.43 4.76
N GLN A 206 9.96 3.01 5.20
CA GLN A 206 10.54 3.42 6.48
C GLN A 206 11.76 4.30 6.22
N GLN A 207 11.78 5.49 6.80
CA GLN A 207 12.68 6.60 6.49
C GLN A 207 14.16 6.20 6.37
N ASP A 208 14.67 5.42 7.31
CA ASP A 208 16.11 5.10 7.40
C ASP A 208 16.42 3.65 7.02
N LYS A 209 15.44 2.91 6.53
CA LYS A 209 15.63 1.50 6.14
C LYS A 209 15.37 1.25 4.66
N GLY A 210 14.33 1.87 4.12
CA GLY A 210 13.93 1.62 2.74
C GLY A 210 12.45 1.26 2.59
N VAL A 211 12.12 0.42 1.61
CA VAL A 211 10.77 -0.10 1.40
C VAL A 211 10.67 -1.49 2.03
N LEU A 212 9.85 -1.58 3.06
CA LEU A 212 9.51 -2.84 3.73
C LEU A 212 8.43 -3.56 2.90
N VAL A 213 8.60 -4.87 2.71
CA VAL A 213 7.57 -5.75 2.14
C VAL A 213 7.00 -6.59 3.27
N ILE A 214 5.70 -6.46 3.49
CA ILE A 214 5.00 -7.08 4.61
C ILE A 214 4.01 -8.10 4.06
N ASP A 215 4.08 -9.32 4.59
CA ASP A 215 3.07 -10.35 4.36
C ASP A 215 1.83 -10.05 5.23
N PRO A 216 0.69 -9.71 4.62
CA PRO A 216 -0.52 -9.34 5.36
C PRO A 216 -1.20 -10.51 6.07
N GLN A 217 -0.85 -11.76 5.76
CA GLN A 217 -1.40 -12.95 6.44
C GLN A 217 -0.70 -13.19 7.78
N THR A 218 0.57 -12.83 7.89
CA THR A 218 1.38 -13.07 9.08
C THR A 218 1.75 -11.79 9.83
N ASP A 219 1.47 -10.62 9.25
CA ASP A 219 1.88 -9.29 9.74
C ASP A 219 3.39 -9.20 9.98
N LYS A 220 4.20 -9.79 9.09
CA LYS A 220 5.66 -9.82 9.20
C LYS A 220 6.33 -9.20 7.98
N ILE A 221 7.46 -8.53 8.25
CA ILE A 221 8.38 -8.10 7.20
C ILE A 221 9.05 -9.35 6.62
N ILE A 222 8.92 -9.54 5.30
CA ILE A 222 9.50 -10.68 4.57
C ILE A 222 10.66 -10.27 3.67
N HIS A 223 10.74 -8.99 3.32
CA HIS A 223 11.80 -8.43 2.49
C HIS A 223 11.96 -6.94 2.76
N THR A 224 13.12 -6.39 2.42
CA THR A 224 13.38 -4.94 2.48
C THR A 224 14.20 -4.54 1.25
N VAL A 225 13.70 -3.56 0.50
CA VAL A 225 14.48 -2.87 -0.53
C VAL A 225 15.18 -1.70 0.15
N GLU A 226 16.47 -1.85 0.40
CA GLU A 226 17.26 -0.87 1.14
C GLU A 226 17.44 0.44 0.35
N GLY A 227 17.39 1.57 1.02
CA GLY A 227 17.61 2.88 0.44
C GLY A 227 16.88 4.00 1.17
N CYS A 228 17.09 5.23 0.67
CA CYS A 228 16.40 6.42 1.16
C CYS A 228 15.32 6.81 0.16
N PHE A 229 14.07 6.64 0.54
CA PHE A 229 12.90 6.91 -0.30
C PHE A 229 11.97 7.90 0.41
N SER A 230 11.24 8.71 -0.36
CA SER A 230 10.37 9.75 0.21
C SER A 230 8.90 9.56 -0.14
N THR A 231 8.58 8.99 -1.28
CA THR A 231 7.21 8.84 -1.77
C THR A 231 7.07 7.58 -2.59
N MET A 232 5.87 7.04 -2.68
CA MET A 232 5.60 5.76 -3.35
C MET A 232 4.21 5.76 -4.00
N THR A 233 4.11 5.13 -5.16
CA THR A 233 2.82 4.86 -5.82
C THR A 233 2.88 3.55 -6.59
N GLN A 234 1.74 2.98 -6.96
CA GLN A 234 1.64 1.84 -7.86
C GLN A 234 1.12 2.32 -9.22
N SER A 235 1.76 1.92 -10.31
CA SER A 235 1.35 2.24 -11.68
C SER A 235 0.32 1.25 -12.21
N LYS A 236 -0.31 1.61 -13.33
CA LYS A 236 -1.34 0.78 -13.99
C LYS A 236 -0.84 -0.62 -14.36
N ASP A 237 0.42 -0.76 -14.73
CA ASP A 237 1.06 -2.05 -15.03
C ASP A 237 1.37 -2.89 -13.78
N GLY A 238 1.00 -2.41 -12.59
CA GLY A 238 1.17 -3.09 -11.31
C GLY A 238 2.50 -2.88 -10.63
N ASN A 239 3.49 -2.27 -11.29
CA ASN A 239 4.79 -1.99 -10.67
C ASN A 239 4.68 -0.91 -9.61
N ILE A 240 5.60 -0.97 -8.64
CA ILE A 240 5.72 0.04 -7.60
C ILE A 240 6.83 1.02 -8.00
N TRP A 241 6.57 2.29 -7.79
CA TRP A 241 7.51 3.37 -8.07
C TRP A 241 7.76 4.16 -6.81
N VAL A 242 9.03 4.37 -6.49
CA VAL A 242 9.46 5.16 -5.33
C VAL A 242 10.42 6.26 -5.76
N GLY A 243 10.26 7.43 -5.15
CA GLY A 243 11.22 8.53 -5.32
C GLY A 243 12.45 8.27 -4.47
N ARG A 244 13.60 8.09 -5.11
CA ARG A 244 14.87 7.82 -4.44
C ARG A 244 15.66 9.09 -4.23
N ASN A 245 16.01 9.34 -2.99
CA ASN A 245 16.88 10.43 -2.59
C ASN A 245 18.32 9.92 -2.53
N THR A 246 19.06 10.06 -3.62
CA THR A 246 20.41 9.50 -3.77
C THR A 246 21.45 10.17 -2.89
N ASN A 247 21.17 11.38 -2.38
CA ASN A 247 22.11 12.20 -1.63
C ASN A 247 21.73 12.40 -0.16
N MET A 248 20.72 11.66 0.35
CA MET A 248 20.32 11.81 1.75
C MET A 248 21.27 11.07 2.68
N ASP A 249 21.86 11.81 3.59
CA ASP A 249 22.63 11.31 4.71
C ASP A 249 21.90 11.63 6.01
N TYR A 250 21.03 10.74 6.43
CA TYR A 250 20.24 10.89 7.65
C TYR A 250 21.08 10.86 8.92
N GLN A 251 22.28 10.29 8.89
CA GLN A 251 23.18 10.29 10.05
C GLN A 251 23.71 11.70 10.35
N HIS A 252 23.97 12.47 9.31
CA HIS A 252 24.43 13.85 9.44
C HIS A 252 23.28 14.87 9.50
N TYR A 253 22.10 14.53 8.98
CA TYR A 253 20.92 15.43 8.89
C TYR A 253 19.66 14.76 9.45
N PRO A 254 19.67 14.33 10.72
CA PRO A 254 18.63 13.49 11.30
C PRO A 254 17.23 14.14 11.34
N TYR A 255 17.15 15.45 11.25
CA TYR A 255 15.86 16.17 11.26
C TYR A 255 15.48 16.73 9.88
N GLY A 256 16.09 16.23 8.81
CA GLY A 256 15.97 16.92 7.55
C GLY A 256 16.46 18.35 7.69
N ASN A 257 17.61 18.54 8.35
CA ASN A 257 18.10 19.85 8.71
C ASN A 257 18.25 20.73 7.47
N MET A 258 17.42 21.72 7.36
CA MET A 258 17.37 22.67 6.25
C MET A 258 18.61 23.57 6.17
N GLY A 259 19.55 23.39 7.10
CA GLY A 259 20.53 24.44 7.35
C GLY A 259 21.78 24.42 6.52
N SER A 260 22.27 23.33 5.96
CA SER A 260 23.66 23.34 5.54
C SER A 260 24.02 22.68 4.22
N SER A 261 23.32 21.75 3.67
CA SER A 261 23.60 21.26 2.31
C SER A 261 22.32 20.97 1.54
N GLY A 262 22.14 21.66 0.43
CA GLY A 262 21.00 21.47 -0.45
C GLY A 262 20.98 20.12 -1.16
N GLU A 263 22.02 19.31 -1.00
CA GLU A 263 22.19 18.04 -1.69
C GLU A 263 21.30 16.93 -1.13
N CYS A 264 20.82 17.07 0.12
CA CYS A 264 19.99 16.07 0.79
C CYS A 264 18.50 16.11 0.40
N TRP A 265 18.06 17.09 -0.38
CA TRP A 265 16.65 17.43 -0.55
C TRP A 265 16.07 17.00 -1.90
N GLU A 266 16.91 16.60 -2.83
CA GLU A 266 16.52 16.29 -4.19
C GLU A 266 16.85 14.85 -4.55
N GLY A 267 15.86 14.15 -5.08
CA GLY A 267 16.04 12.87 -5.75
C GLY A 267 15.94 13.07 -7.26
N LYS A 268 16.88 12.53 -8.01
CA LYS A 268 16.89 12.54 -9.48
C LYS A 268 16.71 11.14 -10.06
N GLU A 269 16.07 10.27 -9.30
CA GLU A 269 15.85 8.90 -9.69
C GLU A 269 14.51 8.39 -9.18
N LEU A 270 13.80 7.70 -10.03
CA LEU A 270 12.72 6.82 -9.64
C LEU A 270 13.26 5.39 -9.59
N LEU A 271 12.92 4.64 -8.55
CA LEU A 271 13.16 3.21 -8.48
C LEU A 271 11.86 2.48 -8.76
N ARG A 272 11.85 1.66 -9.81
CA ARG A 272 10.80 0.70 -10.07
C ARG A 272 11.05 -0.56 -9.25
N ILE A 273 10.03 -1.09 -8.61
CA ILE A 273 10.08 -2.35 -7.85
C ILE A 273 9.00 -3.27 -8.44
N ASP A 274 9.40 -4.46 -8.84
CA ASP A 274 8.47 -5.53 -9.21
C ASP A 274 7.80 -6.06 -7.93
N PRO A 275 6.46 -6.05 -7.82
CA PRO A 275 5.78 -6.43 -6.57
C PRO A 275 5.80 -7.93 -6.28
N GLU A 276 6.19 -8.79 -7.24
CA GLU A 276 6.22 -10.23 -7.12
C GLU A 276 7.62 -10.75 -6.78
N THR A 277 8.63 -10.21 -7.48
CA THR A 277 10.02 -10.68 -7.38
C THR A 277 10.87 -9.81 -6.47
N PHE A 278 10.42 -8.58 -6.19
CA PHE A 278 11.13 -7.52 -5.49
C PHE A 278 12.39 -7.03 -6.21
N GLU A 279 12.54 -7.42 -7.47
CA GLU A 279 13.61 -6.90 -8.32
C GLU A 279 13.41 -5.41 -8.58
N THR A 280 14.52 -4.68 -8.63
CA THR A 280 14.51 -3.23 -8.75
C THR A 280 15.19 -2.77 -10.03
N GLU A 281 14.66 -1.67 -10.59
CA GLU A 281 15.24 -0.96 -11.73
C GLU A 281 15.31 0.53 -11.43
N ALA A 282 16.52 1.09 -11.48
CA ALA A 282 16.73 2.53 -11.34
C ALA A 282 16.42 3.25 -12.66
N VAL A 283 15.60 4.28 -12.59
CA VAL A 283 15.20 5.12 -13.73
C VAL A 283 15.64 6.55 -13.47
N PRO A 284 16.77 7.01 -14.08
CA PRO A 284 17.22 8.38 -13.95
C PRO A 284 16.18 9.35 -14.51
N MET A 285 15.89 10.40 -13.75
CA MET A 285 14.97 11.46 -14.17
C MET A 285 15.71 12.45 -15.08
N THR A 286 15.30 12.50 -16.33
CA THR A 286 15.88 13.44 -17.31
C THR A 286 15.37 14.85 -17.13
N GLU A 287 14.15 14.98 -16.59
CA GLU A 287 13.55 16.25 -16.20
C GLU A 287 12.86 16.13 -14.84
N GLY A 288 12.80 17.22 -14.09
CA GLY A 288 12.22 17.24 -12.76
C GLY A 288 13.10 16.58 -11.69
N GLY A 289 12.49 16.12 -10.65
CA GLY A 289 13.09 15.45 -9.50
C GLY A 289 12.03 15.12 -8.46
N ILE A 290 12.43 14.49 -7.37
CA ILE A 290 11.57 14.23 -6.23
C ILE A 290 12.06 15.03 -5.03
N ASN A 291 11.22 15.91 -4.51
CA ASN A 291 11.50 16.60 -3.26
C ASN A 291 11.30 15.63 -2.09
N GLN A 292 12.16 15.75 -1.07
CA GLN A 292 11.97 14.96 0.13
C GLN A 292 10.72 15.44 0.91
N THR A 293 10.11 14.54 1.66
CA THR A 293 8.87 14.78 2.38
C THR A 293 8.95 14.56 3.90
N TRP A 294 10.13 14.23 4.41
CA TRP A 294 10.30 13.76 5.78
C TRP A 294 10.23 14.83 6.85
N TYR A 295 10.69 16.05 6.56
CA TYR A 295 10.49 17.15 7.49
C TYR A 295 9.01 17.55 7.49
N ALA A 296 8.41 17.56 8.66
CA ALA A 296 6.97 17.75 8.81
C ALA A 296 6.10 16.84 7.93
N TRP A 297 6.53 15.65 7.70
CA TRP A 297 6.11 14.63 6.73
C TRP A 297 4.81 14.95 5.97
N THR A 298 4.83 14.72 4.69
CA THR A 298 3.65 14.72 3.81
C THR A 298 3.61 13.44 2.97
N ALA A 299 2.48 13.13 2.37
CA ALA A 299 2.36 11.97 1.48
C ALA A 299 3.21 12.07 0.19
N GLY A 300 3.77 13.25 -0.10
CA GLY A 300 4.44 13.54 -1.35
C GLY A 300 3.48 13.70 -2.52
N SER A 301 3.98 14.26 -3.61
CA SER A 301 3.17 14.53 -4.80
C SER A 301 3.13 13.39 -5.81
N LEU A 302 4.05 12.40 -5.72
CA LEU A 302 4.09 11.29 -6.67
C LEU A 302 2.78 10.50 -6.62
N CYS A 303 2.09 10.45 -7.74
CA CYS A 303 0.85 9.69 -7.91
C CYS A 303 0.77 9.11 -9.33
N ALA A 304 -0.04 8.06 -9.49
CA ALA A 304 -0.22 7.37 -10.75
C ALA A 304 -1.62 7.61 -11.32
N SER A 305 -1.73 7.53 -12.65
CA SER A 305 -3.00 7.38 -13.32
C SER A 305 -3.51 5.93 -13.18
N THR A 306 -4.82 5.78 -13.10
CA THR A 306 -5.50 4.47 -13.24
C THR A 306 -5.84 4.18 -14.70
N GLN A 307 -5.89 5.21 -15.56
CA GLN A 307 -6.33 5.11 -16.95
C GLN A 307 -5.17 4.91 -17.93
N GLU A 308 -4.01 5.48 -17.67
CA GLU A 308 -2.80 5.35 -18.49
C GLU A 308 -1.60 4.88 -17.66
N ASN A 309 -0.57 4.31 -18.30
CA ASN A 309 0.64 3.88 -17.60
C ASN A 309 1.58 5.08 -17.39
N ALA A 310 1.18 6.01 -16.52
CA ALA A 310 1.88 7.27 -16.27
C ALA A 310 1.89 7.65 -14.79
N LEU A 311 2.95 8.38 -14.42
CA LEU A 311 3.11 8.99 -13.10
C LEU A 311 3.13 10.51 -13.22
N TYR A 312 2.67 11.16 -12.16
CA TYR A 312 2.66 12.61 -12.03
C TYR A 312 3.30 13.03 -10.72
N PHE A 313 4.04 14.12 -10.74
CA PHE A 313 4.69 14.66 -9.55
C PHE A 313 4.98 16.14 -9.70
N THR A 314 5.09 16.86 -8.59
CA THR A 314 5.51 18.26 -8.56
C THR A 314 6.97 18.37 -8.12
N TYR A 315 7.67 19.36 -8.66
CA TYR A 315 9.07 19.58 -8.36
C TYR A 315 9.44 21.07 -8.48
N ASN A 316 10.43 21.46 -7.71
CA ASN A 316 11.10 22.74 -7.85
C ASN A 316 12.61 22.56 -7.58
N GLU A 317 13.44 23.16 -8.39
CA GLU A 317 14.90 23.11 -8.25
C GLU A 317 15.43 23.86 -7.01
N ASN A 318 14.58 24.67 -6.38
CA ASN A 318 14.94 25.35 -5.15
C ASN A 318 14.87 24.39 -3.96
N ARG A 319 16.00 24.12 -3.33
CA ARG A 319 16.15 23.25 -2.17
C ARG A 319 15.27 23.63 -0.94
N TRP A 320 14.78 24.85 -0.89
CA TRP A 320 13.91 25.32 0.19
C TRP A 320 12.43 25.00 -0.05
N SER A 321 12.11 24.39 -1.17
CA SER A 321 10.73 24.12 -1.60
C SER A 321 10.24 22.70 -1.26
N TRP A 322 10.69 22.11 -0.18
CA TRP A 322 10.29 20.76 0.21
C TRP A 322 8.76 20.58 0.37
N PHE A 323 8.02 21.64 0.56
CA PHE A 323 6.55 21.62 0.55
C PHE A 323 5.93 22.67 -0.39
N THR A 324 6.75 23.40 -1.13
CA THR A 324 6.35 24.47 -2.04
C THR A 324 6.93 24.20 -3.41
N THR A 325 6.14 23.72 -4.34
CA THR A 325 6.58 23.38 -5.70
C THR A 325 5.76 24.14 -6.73
N SER A 326 6.32 24.42 -7.91
CA SER A 326 5.62 25.13 -8.98
C SER A 326 5.44 24.34 -10.25
N LYS A 327 6.35 23.41 -10.52
CA LYS A 327 6.37 22.68 -11.78
C LYS A 327 5.69 21.33 -11.61
N LEU A 328 4.82 20.99 -12.55
CA LEU A 328 4.14 19.69 -12.63
C LEU A 328 4.72 18.89 -13.79
N TYR A 329 5.09 17.66 -13.51
CA TYR A 329 5.67 16.74 -14.48
C TYR A 329 4.79 15.52 -14.66
N LYS A 330 4.81 14.99 -15.88
CA LYS A 330 4.29 13.69 -16.27
C LYS A 330 5.46 12.80 -16.66
N PHE A 331 5.49 11.57 -16.19
CA PHE A 331 6.37 10.49 -16.63
C PHE A 331 5.55 9.42 -17.33
N ASP A 332 5.70 9.31 -18.64
CA ASP A 332 5.14 8.22 -19.42
C ASP A 332 6.04 6.99 -19.24
N ILE A 333 5.52 5.95 -18.62
CA ILE A 333 6.28 4.75 -18.25
C ILE A 333 6.65 3.93 -19.48
N ASP A 334 5.76 3.84 -20.46
CA ASP A 334 5.95 3.00 -21.64
C ASP A 334 7.05 3.56 -22.55
N THR A 335 7.09 4.87 -22.71
CA THR A 335 8.10 5.55 -23.53
C THR A 335 9.32 6.02 -22.75
N ARG A 336 9.29 5.93 -21.41
CA ARG A 336 10.33 6.46 -20.51
C ARG A 336 10.58 7.95 -20.66
N THR A 337 9.53 8.71 -20.94
CA THR A 337 9.63 10.15 -21.23
C THR A 337 9.13 10.98 -20.04
N PHE A 338 9.96 11.89 -19.56
CA PHE A 338 9.60 12.92 -18.59
C PHE A 338 9.23 14.20 -19.32
N THR A 339 8.15 14.86 -18.93
CA THR A 339 7.67 16.09 -19.57
C THR A 339 7.13 17.04 -18.50
N GLN A 340 7.64 18.27 -18.47
CA GLN A 340 6.99 19.33 -17.70
C GLN A 340 5.69 19.75 -18.41
N ILE A 341 4.55 19.59 -17.72
CA ILE A 341 3.23 19.88 -18.29
C ILE A 341 2.61 21.18 -17.75
N TYR A 342 3.11 21.71 -16.62
CA TYR A 342 2.61 22.97 -16.03
C TYR A 342 3.70 23.67 -15.20
N ASP A 343 3.58 25.00 -15.06
CA ASP A 343 4.40 25.80 -14.13
C ASP A 343 3.55 26.97 -13.58
N SER A 344 3.27 26.93 -12.29
CA SER A 344 2.45 27.94 -11.59
C SER A 344 3.25 29.16 -11.09
N ALA A 345 4.58 29.16 -11.25
CA ALA A 345 5.43 30.23 -10.70
C ALA A 345 5.17 31.60 -11.33
N THR A 346 4.66 31.65 -12.56
CA THR A 346 4.28 32.90 -13.25
C THR A 346 3.22 33.68 -12.48
N ASP A 347 2.31 32.98 -11.80
CA ASP A 347 1.23 33.55 -11.01
C ASP A 347 1.61 33.70 -9.53
N LYS A 348 2.85 33.35 -9.16
CA LYS A 348 3.35 33.28 -7.79
C LYS A 348 2.53 32.33 -6.90
N ARG A 349 1.88 31.35 -7.51
CA ARG A 349 1.14 30.28 -6.83
C ARG A 349 1.99 29.03 -6.79
N TYR A 350 1.92 28.30 -5.71
CA TYR A 350 2.75 27.11 -5.48
C TYR A 350 1.90 25.97 -4.96
N PHE A 351 2.19 24.77 -5.42
CA PHE A 351 1.58 23.56 -4.87
C PHE A 351 2.05 23.35 -3.43
N TYR A 352 1.14 23.07 -2.54
CA TYR A 352 1.42 22.81 -1.13
C TYR A 352 1.55 21.32 -0.86
N GLY A 353 2.62 20.90 -0.23
CA GLY A 353 2.82 19.53 0.27
C GLY A 353 2.66 18.45 -0.79
N ALA A 354 1.72 17.53 -0.59
CA ALA A 354 1.36 16.50 -1.56
C ALA A 354 0.81 17.09 -2.87
N GLY A 355 0.17 18.23 -2.79
CA GLY A 355 -0.12 19.20 -3.83
C GLY A 355 -1.03 18.76 -4.97
N ILE A 356 -0.91 17.53 -5.45
CA ILE A 356 -1.69 17.01 -6.57
C ILE A 356 -2.19 15.60 -6.30
N ARG A 357 -3.32 15.27 -6.93
CA ARG A 357 -3.83 13.89 -7.08
C ARG A 357 -4.55 13.76 -8.42
N ILE A 358 -4.53 12.54 -8.96
CA ILE A 358 -5.15 12.21 -10.24
C ILE A 358 -6.50 11.56 -9.98
N HIS A 359 -7.54 12.09 -10.59
CA HIS A 359 -8.88 11.54 -10.46
C HIS A 359 -8.99 10.18 -11.19
N PRO A 360 -9.45 9.12 -10.52
CA PRO A 360 -9.30 7.77 -11.03
C PRO A 360 -10.16 7.46 -12.27
N LEU A 361 -11.24 8.19 -12.52
CA LEU A 361 -12.15 7.88 -13.62
C LEU A 361 -11.82 8.61 -14.93
N ASP A 362 -11.17 9.76 -14.88
CA ASP A 362 -11.01 10.63 -16.05
C ASP A 362 -9.64 11.29 -16.18
N ASP A 363 -8.68 10.90 -15.33
CA ASP A 363 -7.31 11.42 -15.29
C ASP A 363 -7.19 12.94 -15.10
N GLN A 364 -8.24 13.59 -14.61
CA GLN A 364 -8.13 15.00 -14.27
C GLN A 364 -7.23 15.19 -13.06
N ILE A 365 -6.38 16.20 -13.14
CA ILE A 365 -5.41 16.53 -12.09
C ILE A 365 -6.04 17.58 -11.19
N TYR A 366 -6.15 17.27 -9.90
CA TYR A 366 -6.53 18.24 -8.88
C TYR A 366 -5.28 18.75 -8.18
N GLY A 367 -5.08 20.07 -8.19
CA GLY A 367 -3.94 20.73 -7.58
C GLY A 367 -4.37 21.73 -6.52
N ALA A 368 -3.73 21.67 -5.36
CA ALA A 368 -3.89 22.64 -4.27
C ALA A 368 -2.73 23.64 -4.30
N LEU A 369 -3.05 24.91 -4.52
CA LEU A 369 -2.08 25.99 -4.63
C LEU A 369 -2.32 27.06 -3.58
N TYR A 370 -1.27 27.76 -3.19
CA TYR A 370 -1.35 28.94 -2.33
C TYR A 370 -0.47 30.06 -2.88
N LEU A 371 -0.76 31.29 -2.47
CA LEU A 371 0.03 32.44 -2.87
C LEU A 371 1.30 32.53 -2.02
N ASP A 372 2.45 32.67 -2.68
CA ASP A 372 3.73 32.81 -1.99
C ASP A 372 3.70 33.98 -1.00
N ASN A 373 4.12 33.70 0.24
CA ASN A 373 4.12 34.62 1.39
C ASN A 373 2.72 35.11 1.85
N VAL A 374 1.62 34.56 1.33
CA VAL A 374 0.25 34.85 1.76
C VAL A 374 -0.48 33.56 2.08
N VAL A 375 -0.27 33.05 3.28
CA VAL A 375 -0.73 31.74 3.73
C VAL A 375 -2.25 31.62 3.94
N GLN A 376 -3.04 32.58 3.50
CA GLN A 376 -4.50 32.56 3.65
C GLN A 376 -5.25 32.52 2.33
N SER A 377 -4.55 32.64 1.19
CA SER A 377 -5.15 32.63 -0.14
C SER A 377 -4.77 31.34 -0.86
N TYR A 378 -5.78 30.55 -1.17
CA TYR A 378 -5.64 29.23 -1.77
C TYR A 378 -6.46 29.14 -3.05
N TRP A 379 -6.03 28.22 -3.92
CA TRP A 379 -6.74 27.84 -5.14
C TRP A 379 -6.76 26.33 -5.30
N ILE A 380 -7.84 25.83 -5.86
CA ILE A 380 -7.94 24.46 -6.32
C ILE A 380 -8.01 24.49 -7.84
N TYR A 381 -7.01 23.92 -8.47
CA TYR A 381 -6.98 23.78 -9.92
C TYR A 381 -7.47 22.38 -10.31
N GLN A 382 -8.38 22.36 -11.27
CA GLN A 382 -8.76 21.17 -12.02
C GLN A 382 -8.13 21.29 -13.39
N MET A 383 -7.25 20.38 -13.74
CA MET A 383 -6.49 20.36 -14.98
C MET A 383 -6.76 19.07 -15.76
N ASP A 384 -6.55 19.07 -17.05
CA ASP A 384 -6.47 17.83 -17.82
C ASP A 384 -5.11 17.13 -17.60
N ASN A 385 -4.97 15.93 -18.16
CA ASN A 385 -3.74 15.13 -18.03
C ASN A 385 -2.54 15.67 -18.84
N GLN A 386 -2.70 16.82 -19.52
CA GLN A 386 -1.65 17.57 -20.19
C GLN A 386 -1.30 18.86 -19.45
N GLY A 387 -1.90 19.13 -18.30
CA GLY A 387 -1.66 20.29 -17.47
C GLY A 387 -2.42 21.56 -17.88
N GLN A 388 -3.38 21.46 -18.81
CA GLN A 388 -4.26 22.59 -19.14
C GLN A 388 -5.25 22.81 -18.00
N VAL A 389 -5.28 24.01 -17.43
CA VAL A 389 -6.24 24.40 -16.40
C VAL A 389 -7.64 24.47 -17.02
N LEU A 390 -8.53 23.61 -16.55
CA LEU A 390 -9.95 23.55 -16.94
C LEU A 390 -10.79 24.45 -16.06
N LYS A 391 -10.51 24.43 -14.75
CA LYS A 391 -11.19 25.27 -13.75
C LYS A 391 -10.21 25.75 -12.69
N GLU A 392 -10.46 26.94 -12.23
CA GLU A 392 -9.83 27.55 -11.08
C GLU A 392 -10.91 27.85 -10.05
N LEU A 393 -10.81 27.24 -8.87
CA LEU A 393 -11.75 27.41 -7.79
C LEU A 393 -11.03 28.09 -6.63
N GLU A 394 -11.59 29.19 -6.15
CA GLU A 394 -11.05 29.95 -5.02
C GLU A 394 -11.92 29.68 -3.79
N PRO A 395 -11.42 28.93 -2.81
CA PRO A 395 -12.09 28.75 -1.53
C PRO A 395 -12.05 30.02 -0.71
N ILE A 396 -12.86 30.08 0.37
CA ILE A 396 -12.81 31.20 1.32
C ILE A 396 -11.43 31.29 1.97
N ASP A 397 -10.95 32.50 2.19
CA ASP A 397 -9.67 32.77 2.83
C ASP A 397 -9.62 32.20 4.24
N ARG A 398 -8.66 31.31 4.48
CA ARG A 398 -8.40 30.67 5.76
C ARG A 398 -6.99 30.07 5.83
N TYR A 399 -6.56 29.70 7.03
CA TYR A 399 -5.34 28.91 7.26
C TYR A 399 -5.60 27.42 7.08
N TRP A 400 -6.05 27.01 5.91
CA TRP A 400 -6.42 25.62 5.72
C TRP A 400 -5.26 24.69 5.39
N PHE A 401 -4.29 25.15 4.62
CA PHE A 401 -3.23 24.31 4.11
C PHE A 401 -3.80 23.00 3.54
N PRO A 402 -4.40 23.01 2.35
CA PRO A 402 -4.99 21.82 1.74
C PRO A 402 -3.90 20.78 1.49
N ALA A 403 -3.85 19.74 2.32
CA ALA A 403 -2.78 18.77 2.37
C ALA A 403 -2.96 17.63 1.37
N LEU A 404 -4.21 17.23 1.10
CA LEU A 404 -4.50 16.05 0.29
C LEU A 404 -5.89 16.12 -0.35
N PHE A 405 -5.99 15.67 -1.61
CA PHE A 405 -7.24 15.30 -2.25
C PHE A 405 -7.51 13.82 -2.04
N ILE A 406 -8.78 13.48 -1.77
CA ILE A 406 -9.25 12.10 -1.62
C ILE A 406 -10.46 11.95 -2.51
N PHE A 407 -10.51 10.89 -3.30
CA PHE A 407 -11.64 10.61 -4.17
C PHE A 407 -12.57 9.58 -3.51
N PRO A 408 -13.90 9.75 -3.67
CA PRO A 408 -14.84 8.70 -3.33
C PRO A 408 -14.52 7.41 -4.08
N ASP A 409 -14.63 6.30 -3.40
CA ASP A 409 -14.59 4.97 -4.00
C ASP A 409 -16.03 4.46 -4.13
N ASN A 410 -16.52 4.35 -5.36
CA ASN A 410 -17.93 4.12 -5.60
C ASN A 410 -18.23 2.74 -6.19
N TYR A 411 -17.22 2.05 -6.72
CA TYR A 411 -17.43 0.82 -7.46
C TYR A 411 -16.83 -0.37 -6.72
N ALA A 412 -17.53 -1.49 -6.79
CA ALA A 412 -16.96 -2.79 -6.45
C ALA A 412 -16.33 -3.39 -7.71
N PRO A 413 -15.38 -4.32 -7.59
CA PRO A 413 -14.78 -4.93 -8.77
C PRO A 413 -15.82 -5.68 -9.61
N GLU A 414 -15.72 -5.54 -10.93
CA GLU A 414 -16.46 -6.34 -11.89
C GLU A 414 -15.70 -7.65 -12.12
N VAL A 415 -16.33 -8.79 -11.82
CA VAL A 415 -15.66 -10.10 -11.85
C VAL A 415 -16.38 -11.04 -12.79
N GLU A 416 -15.65 -11.66 -13.72
CA GLU A 416 -16.16 -12.69 -14.62
C GLU A 416 -16.58 -13.95 -13.85
N GLU A 417 -17.50 -14.74 -14.43
CA GLU A 417 -17.79 -16.09 -13.91
C GLU A 417 -16.56 -17.01 -14.07
N LEU A 418 -16.32 -17.83 -13.06
CA LEU A 418 -15.25 -18.81 -13.09
C LEU A 418 -15.81 -20.15 -13.61
N PRO A 419 -15.25 -20.72 -14.71
CA PRO A 419 -15.72 -21.98 -15.25
C PRO A 419 -15.33 -23.14 -14.34
N ASP A 420 -16.17 -24.18 -14.29
CA ASP A 420 -15.89 -25.43 -13.59
C ASP A 420 -14.54 -26.03 -14.04
N VAL A 421 -13.83 -26.64 -13.11
CA VAL A 421 -12.51 -27.23 -13.34
C VAL A 421 -12.50 -28.71 -13.03
N THR A 422 -11.97 -29.51 -13.97
CA THR A 422 -11.71 -30.94 -13.74
C THR A 422 -10.19 -31.16 -13.67
N LEU A 423 -9.75 -31.74 -12.54
CA LEU A 423 -8.36 -32.10 -12.30
C LEU A 423 -8.16 -33.57 -12.67
N GLU A 424 -7.50 -33.84 -13.82
CA GLU A 424 -7.26 -35.19 -14.33
C GLU A 424 -5.86 -35.71 -13.98
N ASP A 425 -4.82 -34.88 -14.18
CA ASP A 425 -3.41 -35.30 -14.14
C ASP A 425 -2.49 -34.46 -13.23
N GLY A 426 -3.00 -33.89 -12.17
CA GLY A 426 -2.18 -33.11 -11.22
C GLY A 426 -2.64 -31.69 -11.04
N ALA A 427 -1.75 -30.80 -10.60
CA ALA A 427 -2.08 -29.42 -10.30
C ALA A 427 -2.44 -28.63 -11.57
N VAL A 428 -3.44 -27.76 -11.44
CA VAL A 428 -3.87 -26.80 -12.47
C VAL A 428 -3.65 -25.39 -11.96
N GLU A 429 -3.15 -24.52 -12.82
CA GLU A 429 -3.05 -23.08 -12.57
C GLU A 429 -4.09 -22.32 -13.39
N ILE A 430 -4.77 -21.38 -12.76
CA ILE A 430 -5.78 -20.51 -13.36
C ILE A 430 -5.33 -19.08 -13.18
N ASP A 431 -5.23 -18.32 -14.26
CA ASP A 431 -4.99 -16.89 -14.22
C ASP A 431 -6.27 -16.16 -13.80
N LEU A 432 -6.22 -15.48 -12.66
CA LEU A 432 -7.28 -14.63 -12.14
C LEU A 432 -7.01 -13.13 -12.42
N GLY A 433 -5.86 -12.78 -12.98
CA GLY A 433 -5.46 -11.39 -13.23
C GLY A 433 -6.45 -10.69 -14.18
N SER A 434 -6.76 -11.36 -15.28
CA SER A 434 -7.69 -10.87 -16.29
C SER A 434 -9.16 -11.06 -15.95
N LYS A 435 -9.50 -11.66 -14.79
CA LYS A 435 -10.88 -12.00 -14.40
C LYS A 435 -11.60 -10.94 -13.60
N ALA A 436 -10.92 -9.90 -13.20
CA ALA A 436 -11.50 -8.82 -12.43
C ALA A 436 -10.93 -7.47 -12.87
N THR A 437 -11.81 -6.49 -12.97
CA THR A 437 -11.48 -5.08 -13.25
C THR A 437 -12.20 -4.17 -12.26
N ASP A 438 -11.69 -2.97 -12.09
CA ASP A 438 -12.30 -1.94 -11.26
C ASP A 438 -12.27 -0.60 -11.99
N LYS A 439 -13.30 0.23 -11.79
CA LYS A 439 -13.43 1.51 -12.50
C LYS A 439 -12.61 2.63 -11.87
N ASP A 440 -12.53 2.63 -10.55
CA ASP A 440 -11.88 3.68 -9.76
C ASP A 440 -10.67 3.20 -8.94
N ASN A 441 -10.26 1.94 -9.14
CA ASN A 441 -9.05 1.38 -8.54
C ASN A 441 -8.20 0.64 -9.60
N LEU A 442 -6.94 0.37 -9.27
CA LEU A 442 -6.04 -0.39 -10.13
C LEU A 442 -6.41 -1.88 -10.17
N ASP A 443 -6.63 -2.45 -11.34
CA ASP A 443 -6.89 -3.89 -11.53
C ASP A 443 -5.76 -4.75 -10.92
N ALA A 444 -4.52 -4.27 -11.05
CA ALA A 444 -3.34 -4.93 -10.50
C ALA A 444 -3.30 -4.97 -8.95
N ALA A 445 -4.05 -4.08 -8.28
CA ALA A 445 -4.13 -4.04 -6.82
C ALA A 445 -5.27 -4.92 -6.26
N ILE A 446 -6.15 -5.46 -7.10
CA ILE A 446 -7.27 -6.31 -6.66
C ILE A 446 -6.72 -7.55 -5.95
N VAL A 447 -6.98 -7.65 -4.65
CA VAL A 447 -6.59 -8.78 -3.81
C VAL A 447 -7.52 -9.95 -4.08
N LYS A 448 -6.95 -11.13 -4.29
CA LYS A 448 -7.70 -12.37 -4.54
C LYS A 448 -7.38 -13.38 -3.44
N THR A 449 -8.40 -13.92 -2.79
CA THR A 449 -8.23 -14.90 -1.70
C THR A 449 -9.18 -16.07 -1.84
N VAL A 450 -8.75 -17.24 -1.39
CA VAL A 450 -9.66 -18.38 -1.20
C VAL A 450 -10.40 -18.15 0.12
N LYS A 451 -11.65 -17.69 0.03
CA LYS A 451 -12.50 -17.38 1.18
C LYS A 451 -12.96 -18.64 1.91
N SER A 452 -13.30 -19.66 1.15
CA SER A 452 -13.66 -20.97 1.67
C SER A 452 -13.40 -22.09 0.66
N ASN A 453 -13.17 -23.28 1.18
CA ASN A 453 -13.07 -24.52 0.45
C ASN A 453 -13.97 -25.54 1.13
N SER A 454 -14.98 -26.05 0.43
CA SER A 454 -15.94 -26.99 0.99
C SER A 454 -15.34 -28.36 1.30
N ASN A 455 -14.17 -28.70 0.71
CA ASN A 455 -13.52 -29.98 0.89
C ASN A 455 -12.00 -29.91 0.69
N GLU A 456 -11.29 -29.52 1.73
CA GLU A 456 -9.82 -29.40 1.72
C GLU A 456 -9.09 -30.76 1.61
N ASP A 457 -9.78 -31.87 1.85
CA ASP A 457 -9.23 -33.21 1.67
C ASP A 457 -9.21 -33.62 0.19
N VAL A 458 -10.04 -33.00 -0.66
CA VAL A 458 -10.11 -33.28 -2.10
C VAL A 458 -9.15 -32.39 -2.89
N VAL A 459 -9.12 -31.10 -2.60
CA VAL A 459 -8.27 -30.14 -3.31
C VAL A 459 -7.66 -29.11 -2.35
N GLU A 460 -6.39 -28.85 -2.51
CA GLU A 460 -5.72 -27.68 -1.91
C GLU A 460 -5.73 -26.53 -2.93
N ALA A 461 -6.16 -25.35 -2.49
CA ALA A 461 -6.24 -24.15 -3.30
C ALA A 461 -5.39 -23.05 -2.70
N ARG A 462 -4.56 -22.39 -3.52
CA ARG A 462 -3.72 -21.27 -3.12
C ARG A 462 -3.74 -20.21 -4.22
N ILE A 463 -3.79 -18.94 -3.82
CA ILE A 463 -3.68 -17.82 -4.75
C ILE A 463 -2.39 -17.08 -4.43
N ARG A 464 -1.62 -16.80 -5.48
CA ARG A 464 -0.44 -15.93 -5.44
C ARG A 464 -0.20 -15.34 -6.82
N ASN A 465 0.22 -14.06 -6.88
CA ASN A 465 0.50 -13.37 -8.14
C ASN A 465 -0.65 -13.52 -9.14
N HIS A 466 -1.87 -13.27 -8.65
CA HIS A 466 -3.11 -13.43 -9.41
C HIS A 466 -3.34 -14.84 -9.99
N ARG A 467 -2.59 -15.85 -9.56
CA ARG A 467 -2.72 -17.24 -10.04
C ARG A 467 -3.31 -18.10 -8.94
N LEU A 468 -4.41 -18.77 -9.28
CA LEU A 468 -5.01 -19.81 -8.44
C LEU A 468 -4.37 -21.15 -8.82
N THR A 469 -3.67 -21.77 -7.90
CA THR A 469 -3.15 -23.13 -8.01
C THR A 469 -4.08 -24.09 -7.29
N LEU A 470 -4.59 -25.08 -8.02
CA LEU A 470 -5.42 -26.17 -7.52
C LEU A 470 -4.60 -27.45 -7.51
N GLN A 471 -4.33 -27.98 -6.31
CA GLN A 471 -3.58 -29.23 -6.13
C GLN A 471 -4.55 -30.32 -5.69
N PRO A 472 -4.81 -31.38 -6.52
CA PRO A 472 -5.65 -32.49 -6.10
C PRO A 472 -4.99 -33.28 -4.97
N LYS A 473 -5.79 -33.71 -3.99
CA LYS A 473 -5.38 -34.57 -2.88
C LYS A 473 -6.10 -35.92 -2.91
N ALA A 474 -7.38 -35.91 -3.29
CA ALA A 474 -8.21 -37.13 -3.42
C ALA A 474 -9.20 -36.98 -4.57
N VAL A 475 -9.80 -38.11 -4.97
CA VAL A 475 -10.94 -38.11 -5.90
C VAL A 475 -12.17 -37.57 -5.18
N GLY A 476 -12.87 -36.64 -5.81
CA GLY A 476 -14.07 -36.02 -5.22
C GLY A 476 -14.39 -34.67 -5.84
N GLU A 477 -15.24 -33.93 -5.15
CA GLU A 477 -15.69 -32.59 -5.58
C GLU A 477 -15.52 -31.59 -4.43
N ALA A 478 -15.23 -30.34 -4.78
CA ALA A 478 -15.13 -29.22 -3.85
C ALA A 478 -15.63 -27.93 -4.51
N ASP A 479 -16.34 -27.11 -3.73
CA ASP A 479 -16.70 -25.74 -4.09
C ASP A 479 -15.74 -24.77 -3.40
N LEU A 480 -15.07 -23.93 -4.19
CA LEU A 480 -14.19 -22.88 -3.71
C LEU A 480 -14.89 -21.54 -3.87
N VAL A 481 -14.95 -20.76 -2.81
CA VAL A 481 -15.36 -19.36 -2.89
C VAL A 481 -14.10 -18.51 -3.01
N ILE A 482 -13.94 -17.86 -4.15
CA ILE A 482 -12.85 -16.92 -4.42
C ILE A 482 -13.38 -15.50 -4.20
N ARG A 483 -12.75 -14.77 -3.30
CA ARG A 483 -13.03 -13.36 -3.04
C ARG A 483 -12.09 -12.48 -3.82
N PHE A 484 -12.67 -11.51 -4.52
CA PHE A 484 -11.98 -10.41 -5.20
C PHE A 484 -12.27 -9.13 -4.41
N ASN A 485 -11.25 -8.56 -3.79
CA ASN A 485 -11.35 -7.37 -2.96
C ASN A 485 -10.57 -6.23 -3.63
N SER A 486 -11.29 -5.20 -4.06
CA SER A 486 -10.74 -3.95 -4.55
C SER A 486 -10.99 -2.87 -3.52
N ASN A 487 -9.92 -2.37 -2.92
CA ASN A 487 -9.94 -1.30 -1.93
C ASN A 487 -11.05 -1.42 -0.85
N GLY A 488 -11.27 -2.65 -0.35
CA GLY A 488 -12.26 -2.93 0.70
C GLY A 488 -13.67 -3.25 0.21
N LYS A 489 -13.96 -3.10 -1.08
CA LYS A 489 -15.18 -3.60 -1.72
C LYS A 489 -14.90 -4.95 -2.37
N TYR A 490 -15.80 -5.91 -2.23
CA TYR A 490 -15.51 -7.25 -2.70
C TYR A 490 -16.69 -7.93 -3.40
N VAL A 491 -16.34 -8.84 -4.29
CA VAL A 491 -17.24 -9.74 -5.00
C VAL A 491 -16.73 -11.17 -4.82
N ASP A 492 -17.62 -12.08 -4.44
CA ASP A 492 -17.31 -13.50 -4.30
C ASP A 492 -17.77 -14.25 -5.56
N ARG A 493 -16.96 -15.22 -6.03
CA ARG A 493 -17.29 -16.17 -7.09
C ARG A 493 -17.06 -17.58 -6.62
N THR A 494 -17.97 -18.46 -6.96
CA THR A 494 -17.84 -19.89 -6.67
C THR A 494 -17.20 -20.59 -7.87
N LEU A 495 -16.19 -21.39 -7.59
CA LEU A 495 -15.52 -22.28 -8.55
C LEU A 495 -15.79 -23.72 -8.15
N HIS A 496 -16.50 -24.46 -9.00
CA HIS A 496 -16.69 -25.90 -8.80
C HIS A 496 -15.48 -26.69 -9.32
N VAL A 497 -14.88 -27.51 -8.45
CA VAL A 497 -13.69 -28.32 -8.76
C VAL A 497 -14.00 -29.79 -8.60
N LYS A 498 -13.81 -30.57 -9.67
CA LYS A 498 -13.90 -32.02 -9.67
C LYS A 498 -12.51 -32.63 -9.81
N SER A 499 -12.06 -33.39 -8.82
CA SER A 499 -10.80 -34.11 -8.88
C SER A 499 -11.03 -35.58 -9.25
N LEU A 500 -10.40 -36.01 -10.31
CA LEU A 500 -10.40 -37.40 -10.77
C LEU A 500 -9.11 -38.16 -10.37
N THR A 501 -8.19 -37.45 -9.69
CA THR A 501 -6.87 -37.96 -9.34
C THR A 501 -6.54 -37.71 -7.87
N THR A 502 -5.65 -38.50 -7.32
CA THR A 502 -5.12 -38.34 -5.94
C THR A 502 -3.93 -37.39 -5.87
N GLY A 503 -3.60 -36.69 -6.95
CA GLY A 503 -2.44 -35.79 -7.00
C GLY A 503 -1.09 -36.50 -7.00
N ILE A 504 -1.08 -37.82 -6.92
CA ILE A 504 0.12 -38.59 -7.19
C ILE A 504 0.34 -38.53 -8.69
N ARG A 505 1.23 -37.65 -9.13
CA ARG A 505 1.72 -37.74 -10.51
C ARG A 505 2.21 -39.19 -10.69
N HIS A 506 1.54 -39.94 -11.54
CA HIS A 506 2.25 -40.99 -12.24
C HIS A 506 3.37 -40.26 -12.98
N THR A 507 4.56 -40.28 -12.38
CA THR A 507 5.73 -39.83 -13.12
C THR A 507 5.67 -40.62 -14.42
N GLU A 508 5.50 -39.91 -15.57
CA GLU A 508 5.88 -40.46 -16.85
C GLU A 508 7.16 -41.23 -16.59
N GLU A 509 7.22 -42.49 -16.98
CA GLU A 509 8.35 -43.35 -16.69
C GLU A 509 9.61 -42.55 -16.98
N SER A 510 10.29 -42.11 -15.93
CA SER A 510 11.50 -41.31 -16.11
C SER A 510 12.38 -42.17 -17.02
N PRO A 511 12.85 -41.66 -18.15
CA PRO A 511 13.73 -42.45 -19.03
C PRO A 511 14.95 -42.95 -18.25
N VAL A 512 15.15 -42.41 -17.03
CA VAL A 512 16.21 -42.80 -16.11
C VAL A 512 15.64 -43.72 -15.03
N ARG A 513 16.12 -44.97 -15.00
CA ARG A 513 15.83 -45.97 -13.96
C ARG A 513 17.03 -46.14 -13.07
N VAL A 514 16.80 -46.22 -11.75
CA VAL A 514 17.82 -46.45 -10.72
C VAL A 514 17.45 -47.69 -9.94
N TRP A 515 18.34 -48.67 -9.85
CA TRP A 515 18.13 -49.89 -9.06
C TRP A 515 19.45 -50.44 -8.53
N GLY A 516 19.37 -51.20 -7.44
CA GLY A 516 20.49 -51.94 -6.85
C GLY A 516 20.51 -53.40 -7.35
N LYS A 517 21.65 -53.88 -7.80
CA LYS A 517 21.88 -55.26 -8.18
C LYS A 517 23.36 -55.61 -8.08
N ASP A 518 23.68 -56.82 -7.64
CA ASP A 518 25.03 -57.41 -7.61
C ASP A 518 26.07 -56.47 -6.92
N GLY A 519 25.72 -55.84 -5.82
CA GLY A 519 26.60 -54.95 -5.09
C GLY A 519 26.87 -53.61 -5.77
N ARG A 520 26.00 -53.18 -6.71
CA ARG A 520 26.13 -51.94 -7.50
C ARG A 520 24.79 -51.20 -7.60
N ILE A 521 24.84 -49.89 -7.64
CA ILE A 521 23.69 -49.07 -8.04
C ILE A 521 23.81 -48.74 -9.52
N HIS A 522 22.85 -49.23 -10.26
CA HIS A 522 22.73 -49.01 -11.70
C HIS A 522 21.86 -47.81 -12.00
N ILE A 523 22.27 -47.02 -13.00
CA ILE A 523 21.50 -45.89 -13.53
C ILE A 523 21.41 -46.06 -15.03
N LYS A 524 20.20 -46.38 -15.54
CA LYS A 524 19.95 -46.51 -16.96
C LYS A 524 19.19 -45.29 -17.48
N GLY A 525 19.51 -44.81 -18.68
CA GLY A 525 18.82 -43.72 -19.34
C GLY A 525 19.56 -42.37 -19.27
N LEU A 526 20.75 -42.32 -18.71
CA LEU A 526 21.63 -41.16 -18.85
C LEU A 526 22.03 -41.01 -20.34
N GLN A 527 21.88 -39.76 -20.86
CA GLN A 527 22.22 -39.45 -22.25
C GLN A 527 23.63 -38.82 -22.40
N ARG A 528 24.20 -38.36 -21.31
CA ARG A 528 25.49 -37.67 -21.22
C ARG A 528 26.11 -37.89 -19.85
N PRO A 529 27.43 -37.67 -19.68
CA PRO A 529 28.04 -37.66 -18.35
C PRO A 529 27.28 -36.74 -17.40
N THR A 530 26.85 -37.29 -16.27
CA THR A 530 25.94 -36.61 -15.32
C THR A 530 26.52 -36.66 -13.93
N HIS A 531 26.51 -35.51 -13.25
CA HIS A 531 26.93 -35.38 -11.89
C HIS A 531 25.88 -35.98 -10.94
N VAL A 532 26.28 -36.96 -10.13
CA VAL A 532 25.41 -37.71 -9.21
C VAL A 532 25.90 -37.52 -7.77
N LEU A 533 25.02 -37.05 -6.91
CA LEU A 533 25.22 -36.94 -5.48
C LEU A 533 24.46 -38.06 -4.77
N VAL A 534 25.11 -38.77 -3.85
CA VAL A 534 24.50 -39.85 -3.08
C VAL A 534 24.49 -39.44 -1.59
N TYR A 535 23.34 -39.58 -0.97
CA TYR A 535 23.14 -39.28 0.44
C TYR A 535 22.62 -40.52 1.17
N ASP A 536 22.92 -40.62 2.46
CA ASP A 536 22.26 -41.55 3.37
C ASP A 536 20.89 -41.00 3.85
N THR A 537 20.19 -41.78 4.67
CA THR A 537 18.89 -41.38 5.24
C THR A 537 18.96 -40.19 6.20
N ASP A 538 20.13 -39.92 6.75
CA ASP A 538 20.37 -38.83 7.67
C ASP A 538 20.73 -37.53 6.94
N GLY A 539 20.70 -37.57 5.58
CA GLY A 539 21.00 -36.41 4.74
C GLY A 539 22.51 -36.14 4.57
N ARG A 540 23.38 -37.03 5.07
CA ARG A 540 24.82 -36.90 4.90
C ARG A 540 25.23 -37.31 3.48
N GLN A 541 25.94 -36.46 2.77
CA GLN A 541 26.50 -36.79 1.47
C GLN A 541 27.62 -37.83 1.62
N ILE A 542 27.42 -39.01 1.04
CA ILE A 542 28.37 -40.11 1.13
C ILE A 542 29.18 -40.30 -0.16
N ARG A 543 28.67 -39.80 -1.30
CA ARG A 543 29.41 -39.82 -2.59
C ARG A 543 29.03 -38.63 -3.47
N ASN A 544 30.03 -38.22 -4.25
CA ASN A 544 29.91 -37.20 -5.28
C ASN A 544 30.72 -37.71 -6.49
N THR A 545 30.06 -38.00 -7.62
CA THR A 545 30.70 -38.60 -8.76
C THR A 545 30.05 -38.16 -10.06
N VAL A 546 30.79 -38.24 -11.18
CA VAL A 546 30.24 -38.08 -12.52
C VAL A 546 30.12 -39.47 -13.14
N LEU A 547 28.92 -39.82 -13.58
CA LEU A 547 28.65 -41.09 -14.26
C LEU A 547 28.38 -40.85 -15.73
N SER A 548 29.04 -41.62 -16.58
CA SER A 548 28.74 -41.71 -18.01
C SER A 548 27.57 -42.66 -18.27
N PRO A 549 26.90 -42.58 -19.44
CA PRO A 549 25.87 -43.55 -19.83
C PRO A 549 26.42 -45.00 -19.75
N GLY A 550 25.78 -45.82 -18.90
CA GLY A 550 26.17 -47.22 -18.67
C GLY A 550 27.02 -47.44 -17.40
N ASP A 551 27.51 -46.40 -16.75
CA ASP A 551 28.29 -46.54 -15.52
C ASP A 551 27.36 -46.92 -14.32
N CYS A 552 27.96 -47.47 -13.28
CA CYS A 552 27.33 -47.81 -12.01
C CYS A 552 28.11 -47.26 -10.84
N ILE A 553 27.47 -47.16 -9.67
CA ILE A 553 28.11 -46.79 -8.41
C ILE A 553 28.42 -48.05 -7.62
N GLU A 554 29.69 -48.25 -7.30
CA GLU A 554 30.19 -49.41 -6.55
C GLU A 554 30.64 -49.02 -5.13
N GLY A 555 30.78 -50.00 -4.25
CA GLY A 555 31.41 -49.83 -2.92
C GLY A 555 30.55 -49.12 -1.90
N LEU A 556 29.25 -49.09 -2.05
CA LEU A 556 28.32 -48.68 -1.03
C LEU A 556 27.85 -49.89 -0.21
N PRO A 557 27.68 -49.79 1.12
CA PRO A 557 27.16 -50.87 1.98
C PRO A 557 25.75 -51.30 1.56
N GLY A 558 25.54 -52.62 1.34
CA GLY A 558 24.24 -53.20 1.05
C GLY A 558 23.28 -53.18 2.24
N GLY A 559 22.00 -53.35 1.99
CA GLY A 559 20.94 -53.37 3.03
C GLY A 559 20.57 -51.97 3.58
N LYS A 560 21.00 -50.91 2.92
CA LYS A 560 20.71 -49.50 3.33
C LYS A 560 19.87 -48.77 2.30
N CYS A 561 19.24 -47.72 2.75
CA CYS A 561 18.51 -46.81 1.86
C CYS A 561 19.41 -45.62 1.47
N TYR A 562 19.43 -45.29 0.20
CA TYR A 562 20.19 -44.19 -0.37
C TYR A 562 19.29 -43.22 -1.12
N ILE A 563 19.67 -41.97 -1.17
CA ILE A 563 19.03 -40.90 -1.93
C ILE A 563 20.02 -40.39 -2.95
N LEU A 564 19.72 -40.58 -4.23
CA LEU A 564 20.50 -40.07 -5.33
C LEU A 564 19.90 -38.77 -5.85
N LYS A 565 20.71 -37.74 -6.06
CA LYS A 565 20.29 -36.46 -6.66
C LYS A 565 21.11 -36.21 -7.96
N PHE A 566 20.40 -36.05 -9.08
CA PHE A 566 20.97 -35.63 -10.34
C PHE A 566 19.86 -35.13 -11.29
N ASN A 567 20.20 -34.31 -12.28
CA ASN A 567 19.27 -33.73 -13.27
C ASN A 567 18.05 -33.05 -12.59
N ARG A 568 18.27 -32.36 -11.49
CA ARG A 568 17.22 -31.75 -10.66
C ARG A 568 16.15 -32.73 -10.12
N LYS A 569 16.38 -34.02 -10.19
CA LYS A 569 15.52 -35.08 -9.68
C LYS A 569 16.18 -35.82 -8.50
N GLN A 570 15.34 -36.42 -7.68
CA GLN A 570 15.78 -37.22 -6.55
C GLN A 570 15.19 -38.62 -6.66
N TYR A 571 16.07 -39.63 -6.48
CA TYR A 571 15.70 -41.02 -6.52
C TYR A 571 16.01 -41.67 -5.16
N LYS A 572 15.02 -42.35 -4.58
CA LYS A 572 15.20 -43.13 -3.34
C LYS A 572 15.34 -44.57 -3.70
N LEU A 573 16.38 -45.23 -3.19
CA LEU A 573 16.74 -46.61 -3.48
C LEU A 573 17.02 -47.37 -2.18
N ILE A 574 16.45 -48.55 -1.99
CA ILE A 574 16.90 -49.53 -1.00
C ILE A 574 17.85 -50.48 -1.73
N TYR A 575 19.08 -50.52 -1.27
CA TYR A 575 20.15 -51.22 -1.93
C TYR A 575 20.70 -52.38 -1.10
#